data_0dcebf701756f85ef3c15d11d1f98123
#
_entry.id   0dcebf701756f85ef3c15d11d1f98123
#
_cell.length_a   1.000
_cell.length_b   1.000
_cell.length_c   1.000
_cell.angle_alpha   90.00
_cell.angle_beta   90.00
_cell.angle_gamma   90.00
#
_symmetry.space_group_name_H-M   'P 1'
#
loop_
_entity.id
_entity.type
_entity.pdbx_description
1 polymer ?
#
loop_
_entity_poly.entity_id
_entity_poly.type
_entity_poly.pdbx_seq_one_letter_code
_entity_poly.pdbx_strand_id
1 'polypeptide(L)'
;MITINPFSELSKLVPSIAMQLFVVAMIILVVVGTLFDIIHKKNVKYFFENAKKAKKSATRSVNTGEKASIVFKTVASDVLTTSELDGKRRVAHLLGMYGTIVFWVTSVVMIFCFSTPAFVTPSILPLLWHLGAIMTCLGGYWFWFFLRVDVASEANPWYRVVRADLFVLSLVVTATLVLVWSYLQAADISGWDTLFLVLFIPVSYTHLTLPTICSV
;
A
#
# COMPACT_ATOMS: atom_id res chain seq x y z
N MET A 1 0.07 22.90 10.78
CA MET A 1 0.89 21.97 10.00
C MET A 1 0.15 20.67 9.72
N ILE A 2 -0.01 19.79 10.68
CA ILE A 2 -0.57 18.43 10.53
C ILE A 2 -2.06 18.42 10.12
N THR A 3 -2.76 19.52 10.25
CA THR A 3 -4.19 19.69 9.96
C THR A 3 -4.50 20.35 8.62
N ILE A 4 -3.46 20.74 7.87
CA ILE A 4 -3.61 21.37 6.57
C ILE A 4 -3.68 20.28 5.50
N ASN A 5 -4.62 20.39 4.58
CA ASN A 5 -4.74 19.47 3.45
C ASN A 5 -3.70 19.84 2.38
N PRO A 6 -2.66 19.01 2.15
CA PRO A 6 -1.60 19.32 1.19
C PRO A 6 -2.09 19.33 -0.27
N PHE A 7 -3.16 18.60 -0.57
CA PHE A 7 -3.73 18.57 -1.94
C PHE A 7 -4.52 19.83 -2.29
N SER A 8 -5.10 20.51 -1.31
CA SER A 8 -5.76 21.80 -1.55
C SER A 8 -4.77 22.89 -1.94
N GLU A 9 -3.59 22.91 -1.35
CA GLU A 9 -2.52 23.83 -1.75
C GLU A 9 -1.94 23.46 -3.12
N LEU A 10 -1.76 22.15 -3.37
CA LEU A 10 -1.30 21.63 -4.65
C LEU A 10 -2.24 22.02 -5.81
N SER A 11 -3.54 22.16 -5.55
CA SER A 11 -4.52 22.53 -6.58
C SER A 11 -4.28 23.91 -7.21
N LYS A 12 -3.45 24.75 -6.59
CA LYS A 12 -2.99 26.04 -7.17
C LYS A 12 -2.03 25.83 -8.35
N LEU A 13 -1.31 24.70 -8.39
CA LEU A 13 -0.35 24.38 -9.44
C LEU A 13 -0.88 23.31 -10.40
N VAL A 14 -1.54 22.28 -9.86
CA VAL A 14 -2.04 21.13 -10.62
C VAL A 14 -3.56 21.12 -10.55
N PRO A 15 -4.28 21.19 -11.67
CA PRO A 15 -5.74 21.16 -11.67
C PRO A 15 -6.27 19.93 -10.92
N SER A 16 -7.32 20.09 -10.11
CA SER A 16 -7.94 19.02 -9.32
C SER A 16 -8.31 17.80 -10.17
N ILE A 17 -8.80 18.05 -11.38
CA ILE A 17 -9.15 16.99 -12.33
C ILE A 17 -7.93 16.14 -12.73
N ALA A 18 -6.75 16.75 -12.86
CA ALA A 18 -5.52 15.99 -13.19
C ALA A 18 -5.11 15.08 -12.03
N MET A 19 -5.22 15.54 -10.78
CA MET A 19 -4.98 14.70 -9.60
C MET A 19 -5.97 13.52 -9.53
N GLN A 20 -7.25 13.77 -9.77
CA GLN A 20 -8.28 12.74 -9.79
C GLN A 20 -8.05 11.72 -10.91
N LEU A 21 -7.74 12.17 -12.12
CA LEU A 21 -7.42 11.30 -13.26
C LEU A 21 -6.18 10.45 -12.98
N PHE A 22 -5.17 11.01 -12.33
CA PHE A 22 -3.98 10.26 -11.92
C PHE A 22 -4.34 9.12 -10.96
N VAL A 23 -5.15 9.39 -9.93
CA VAL A 23 -5.60 8.34 -8.98
C VAL A 23 -6.42 7.27 -9.69
N VAL A 24 -7.34 7.65 -10.57
CA VAL A 24 -8.12 6.69 -11.37
C VAL A 24 -7.21 5.84 -12.26
N ALA A 25 -6.25 6.46 -12.93
CA ALA A 25 -5.28 5.74 -13.76
C ALA A 25 -4.47 4.73 -12.94
N MET A 26 -4.01 5.09 -11.72
CA MET A 26 -3.30 4.17 -10.83
C MET A 26 -4.17 2.98 -10.41
N ILE A 27 -5.43 3.21 -10.07
CA ILE A 27 -6.36 2.12 -9.73
C ILE A 27 -6.56 1.18 -10.93
N ILE A 28 -6.78 1.74 -12.12
CA ILE A 28 -6.96 0.96 -13.34
C ILE A 28 -5.70 0.12 -13.62
N LEU A 29 -4.52 0.70 -13.50
CA LEU A 29 -3.24 -0.02 -13.72
C LEU A 29 -3.08 -1.18 -12.74
N VAL A 30 -3.40 -1.00 -11.47
CA VAL A 30 -3.35 -2.09 -10.47
C VAL A 30 -4.34 -3.19 -10.81
N VAL A 31 -5.58 -2.85 -11.13
CA VAL A 31 -6.62 -3.84 -11.48
C VAL A 31 -6.25 -4.59 -12.75
N VAL A 32 -5.92 -3.87 -13.82
CA VAL A 32 -5.56 -4.48 -15.11
C VAL A 32 -4.29 -5.33 -14.99
N GLY A 33 -3.26 -4.82 -14.31
CA GLY A 33 -2.03 -5.55 -14.08
C GLY A 33 -2.25 -6.83 -13.28
N THR A 34 -3.07 -6.78 -12.22
CA THR A 34 -3.42 -7.96 -11.42
C THR A 34 -4.19 -8.99 -12.23
N LEU A 35 -5.18 -8.56 -13.02
CA LEU A 35 -5.93 -9.45 -13.89
C LEU A 35 -5.05 -10.09 -14.95
N PHE A 36 -4.18 -9.29 -15.57
CA PHE A 36 -3.22 -9.79 -16.56
C PHE A 36 -2.30 -10.86 -15.95
N ASP A 37 -1.75 -10.60 -14.76
CA ASP A 37 -0.87 -11.54 -14.07
C ASP A 37 -1.59 -12.86 -13.71
N ILE A 38 -2.81 -12.77 -13.18
CA ILE A 38 -3.67 -13.93 -12.88
C ILE A 38 -3.90 -14.80 -14.11
N ILE A 39 -4.18 -14.17 -15.27
CA ILE A 39 -4.48 -14.88 -16.52
C ILE A 39 -3.19 -15.47 -17.11
N HIS A 40 -2.13 -14.68 -17.16
CA HIS A 40 -0.89 -15.05 -17.86
C HIS A 40 -0.12 -16.16 -17.12
N LYS A 41 -0.02 -16.09 -15.82
CA LYS A 41 0.74 -17.08 -15.01
C LYS A 41 0.01 -18.40 -14.76
N LYS A 42 -1.22 -18.55 -15.25
CA LYS A 42 -2.03 -19.77 -15.06
C LYS A 42 -2.19 -20.20 -13.59
N ASN A 43 -1.89 -19.34 -12.64
CA ASN A 43 -1.98 -19.61 -11.19
C ASN A 43 -3.38 -20.02 -10.79
N VAL A 44 -4.40 -19.37 -11.36
CA VAL A 44 -5.81 -19.71 -11.15
C VAL A 44 -6.13 -21.12 -11.64
N LYS A 45 -5.59 -21.52 -12.81
CA LYS A 45 -5.78 -22.89 -13.33
C LYS A 45 -5.19 -23.91 -12.36
N TYR A 46 -3.98 -23.66 -11.89
CA TYR A 46 -3.29 -24.53 -10.91
C TYR A 46 -4.05 -24.64 -9.61
N PHE A 47 -4.57 -23.51 -9.12
CA PHE A 47 -5.40 -23.47 -7.91
C PHE A 47 -6.67 -24.32 -8.06
N PHE A 48 -7.41 -24.17 -9.17
CA PHE A 48 -8.63 -24.94 -9.40
C PHE A 48 -8.35 -26.44 -9.64
N GLU A 49 -7.24 -26.78 -10.31
CA GLU A 49 -6.84 -28.18 -10.48
C GLU A 49 -6.50 -28.83 -9.14
N ASN A 50 -5.75 -28.14 -8.28
CA ASN A 50 -5.44 -28.63 -6.94
C ASN A 50 -6.69 -28.70 -6.05
N ALA A 51 -7.57 -27.74 -6.12
CA ALA A 51 -8.87 -27.79 -5.42
C ALA A 51 -9.73 -28.97 -5.88
N LYS A 52 -9.76 -29.27 -7.20
CA LYS A 52 -10.45 -30.48 -7.71
C LYS A 52 -9.80 -31.76 -7.22
N LYS A 53 -8.46 -31.83 -7.18
CA LYS A 53 -7.75 -33.00 -6.63
C LYS A 53 -8.05 -33.18 -5.15
N ALA A 54 -7.95 -32.11 -4.36
CA ALA A 54 -8.26 -32.12 -2.93
C ALA A 54 -9.72 -32.55 -2.67
N LYS A 55 -10.67 -32.09 -3.49
CA LYS A 55 -12.09 -32.49 -3.40
C LYS A 55 -12.30 -33.99 -3.69
N LYS A 56 -11.51 -34.58 -4.60
CA LYS A 56 -11.60 -36.02 -4.90
C LYS A 56 -11.02 -36.90 -3.79
N SER A 57 -10.03 -36.41 -3.07
CA SER A 57 -9.39 -37.12 -1.94
C SER A 57 -9.98 -36.78 -0.59
N ALA A 58 -10.97 -35.89 -0.54
CA ALA A 58 -11.61 -35.45 0.70
C ALA A 58 -12.50 -36.57 1.27
N THR A 59 -12.26 -36.94 2.52
CA THR A 59 -13.05 -37.90 3.30
C THR A 59 -14.31 -37.29 3.90
N ARG A 60 -14.42 -35.94 3.92
CA ARG A 60 -15.56 -35.20 4.47
C ARG A 60 -16.08 -34.15 3.47
N SER A 61 -17.39 -34.06 3.32
CA SER A 61 -18.04 -32.98 2.58
C SER A 61 -18.35 -31.82 3.52
N VAL A 62 -17.88 -30.62 3.18
CA VAL A 62 -18.11 -29.39 3.95
C VAL A 62 -19.32 -28.66 3.35
N ASN A 63 -20.31 -28.31 4.18
CA ASN A 63 -21.49 -27.57 3.75
C ASN A 63 -21.13 -26.14 3.35
N THR A 64 -21.96 -25.48 2.52
CA THR A 64 -21.74 -24.12 2.03
C THR A 64 -21.62 -23.10 3.17
N GLY A 65 -22.45 -23.21 4.21
CA GLY A 65 -22.38 -22.34 5.39
C GLY A 65 -21.08 -22.52 6.18
N GLU A 66 -20.62 -23.77 6.35
CA GLU A 66 -19.34 -24.07 7.01
C GLU A 66 -18.17 -23.52 6.19
N LYS A 67 -18.20 -23.63 4.85
CA LYS A 67 -17.19 -23.03 3.98
C LYS A 67 -17.13 -21.51 4.13
N ALA A 68 -18.27 -20.83 4.11
CA ALA A 68 -18.35 -19.40 4.29
C ALA A 68 -17.79 -18.97 5.66
N SER A 69 -18.12 -19.72 6.72
CA SER A 69 -17.57 -19.47 8.07
C SER A 69 -16.06 -19.64 8.13
N ILE A 70 -15.53 -20.71 7.52
CA ILE A 70 -14.08 -20.95 7.46
C ILE A 70 -13.38 -19.82 6.70
N VAL A 71 -13.89 -19.46 5.52
CA VAL A 71 -13.32 -18.37 4.71
C VAL A 71 -13.33 -17.06 5.50
N PHE A 72 -14.46 -16.72 6.12
CA PHE A 72 -14.58 -15.49 6.91
C PHE A 72 -13.59 -15.50 8.10
N LYS A 73 -13.50 -16.61 8.82
CA LYS A 73 -12.56 -16.77 9.94
C LYS A 73 -11.12 -16.64 9.48
N THR A 74 -10.74 -17.31 8.38
CA THR A 74 -9.40 -17.23 7.79
C THR A 74 -9.06 -15.81 7.34
N VAL A 75 -9.98 -15.13 6.65
CA VAL A 75 -9.77 -13.73 6.26
C VAL A 75 -9.62 -12.83 7.49
N ALA A 76 -10.46 -13.00 8.50
CA ALA A 76 -10.40 -12.19 9.71
C ALA A 76 -9.11 -12.45 10.52
N SER A 77 -8.69 -13.72 10.67
CA SER A 77 -7.49 -14.05 11.45
C SER A 77 -6.20 -13.81 10.66
N ASP A 78 -6.12 -14.31 9.44
CA ASP A 78 -4.84 -14.40 8.73
C ASP A 78 -4.56 -13.17 7.87
N VAL A 79 -5.61 -12.55 7.31
CA VAL A 79 -5.44 -11.31 6.53
C VAL A 79 -5.47 -10.07 7.42
N LEU A 80 -6.52 -9.89 8.26
CA LEU A 80 -6.66 -8.65 9.04
C LEU A 80 -5.74 -8.62 10.25
N THR A 81 -5.53 -9.75 10.95
CA THR A 81 -4.65 -9.78 12.13
C THR A 81 -3.29 -10.39 11.87
N THR A 82 -3.05 -10.89 10.65
CA THR A 82 -1.79 -11.54 10.26
C THR A 82 -1.31 -12.56 11.30
N SER A 83 -2.22 -13.46 11.72
CA SER A 83 -1.96 -14.42 12.81
C SER A 83 -0.85 -15.42 12.50
N GLU A 84 -0.53 -15.61 11.20
CA GLU A 84 0.58 -16.46 10.74
C GLU A 84 1.96 -15.87 11.06
N LEU A 85 2.03 -14.54 11.28
CA LEU A 85 3.28 -13.86 11.61
C LEU A 85 3.45 -13.71 13.12
N ASP A 86 4.64 -14.01 13.62
CA ASP A 86 4.97 -13.92 15.05
C ASP A 86 5.70 -12.64 15.44
N GLY A 87 5.45 -12.17 16.65
CA GLY A 87 6.21 -11.15 17.35
C GLY A 87 6.47 -9.88 16.54
N LYS A 88 7.75 -9.54 16.39
CA LYS A 88 8.19 -8.30 15.73
C LYS A 88 7.77 -8.18 14.26
N ARG A 89 7.73 -9.32 13.55
CA ARG A 89 7.30 -9.36 12.12
C ARG A 89 5.85 -8.97 11.97
N ARG A 90 4.99 -9.48 12.86
CA ARG A 90 3.57 -9.16 12.87
C ARG A 90 3.34 -7.66 13.10
N VAL A 91 4.04 -7.08 14.07
CA VAL A 91 3.89 -5.64 14.38
C VAL A 91 4.34 -4.79 13.19
N ALA A 92 5.50 -5.07 12.60
CA ALA A 92 6.00 -4.31 11.44
C ALA A 92 5.05 -4.43 10.24
N HIS A 93 4.52 -5.63 9.99
CA HIS A 93 3.56 -5.86 8.90
C HIS A 93 2.24 -5.12 9.15
N LEU A 94 1.69 -5.19 10.36
CA LEU A 94 0.45 -4.48 10.71
C LEU A 94 0.61 -2.96 10.59
N LEU A 95 1.72 -2.41 11.08
CA LEU A 95 2.03 -0.99 10.92
C LEU A 95 2.10 -0.59 9.45
N GLY A 96 2.84 -1.33 8.63
CA GLY A 96 2.95 -1.06 7.20
C GLY A 96 1.61 -1.18 6.48
N MET A 97 0.88 -2.27 6.70
CA MET A 97 -0.40 -2.54 6.03
C MET A 97 -1.47 -1.51 6.41
N TYR A 98 -1.75 -1.34 7.69
CA TYR A 98 -2.79 -0.40 8.13
C TYR A 98 -2.36 1.05 7.89
N GLY A 99 -1.07 1.36 8.07
CA GLY A 99 -0.53 2.67 7.72
C GLY A 99 -0.79 3.02 6.26
N THR A 100 -0.46 2.12 5.35
CA THR A 100 -0.68 2.31 3.91
C THR A 100 -2.16 2.42 3.56
N ILE A 101 -3.03 1.58 4.15
CA ILE A 101 -4.48 1.65 3.90
C ILE A 101 -5.03 3.01 4.34
N VAL A 102 -4.72 3.45 5.57
CA VAL A 102 -5.19 4.74 6.09
C VAL A 102 -4.65 5.89 5.24
N PHE A 103 -3.36 5.88 4.92
CA PHE A 103 -2.72 6.88 4.06
C PHE A 103 -3.40 6.96 2.68
N TRP A 104 -3.65 5.82 2.05
CA TRP A 104 -4.23 5.78 0.71
C TRP A 104 -5.71 6.21 0.70
N VAL A 105 -6.51 5.69 1.63
CA VAL A 105 -7.94 6.05 1.74
C VAL A 105 -8.11 7.55 2.00
N THR A 106 -7.35 8.11 2.93
CA THR A 106 -7.41 9.54 3.23
C THR A 106 -6.92 10.40 2.06
N SER A 107 -5.90 9.95 1.30
CA SER A 107 -5.47 10.61 0.06
C SER A 107 -6.60 10.67 -0.97
N VAL A 108 -7.27 9.54 -1.23
CA VAL A 108 -8.39 9.48 -2.16
C VAL A 108 -9.51 10.40 -1.72
N VAL A 109 -9.93 10.36 -0.45
CA VAL A 109 -10.99 11.24 0.06
C VAL A 109 -10.62 12.71 -0.08
N MET A 110 -9.39 13.11 0.26
CA MET A 110 -8.95 14.49 0.13
C MET A 110 -8.88 14.95 -1.32
N ILE A 111 -8.43 14.11 -2.25
CA ILE A 111 -8.32 14.45 -3.68
C ILE A 111 -9.71 14.54 -4.34
N PHE A 112 -10.66 13.67 -3.99
CA PHE A 112 -11.98 13.66 -4.63
C PHE A 112 -12.97 14.63 -3.99
N CYS A 113 -12.94 14.78 -2.66
CA CYS A 113 -13.94 15.58 -1.94
C CYS A 113 -13.43 16.97 -1.52
N PHE A 114 -12.12 17.15 -1.33
CA PHE A 114 -11.53 18.36 -0.73
C PHE A 114 -10.30 18.85 -1.48
N SER A 115 -10.25 18.68 -2.79
CA SER A 115 -9.08 19.03 -3.61
C SER A 115 -8.85 20.52 -3.80
N THR A 116 -9.83 21.37 -3.50
CA THR A 116 -9.73 22.82 -3.70
C THR A 116 -9.82 23.58 -2.38
N PRO A 117 -9.19 24.78 -2.27
CA PRO A 117 -9.30 25.63 -1.08
C PRO A 117 -10.72 26.12 -0.77
N ALA A 118 -11.64 26.01 -1.74
CA ALA A 118 -13.04 26.38 -1.55
C ALA A 118 -13.79 25.49 -0.56
N PHE A 119 -13.32 24.27 -0.34
CA PHE A 119 -13.93 23.34 0.60
C PHE A 119 -13.10 23.22 1.87
N VAL A 120 -13.74 23.45 3.01
CA VAL A 120 -13.08 23.27 4.31
C VAL A 120 -12.85 21.78 4.57
N THR A 121 -11.61 21.35 4.57
CA THR A 121 -11.24 19.97 4.87
C THR A 121 -11.35 19.72 6.37
N PRO A 122 -12.10 18.68 6.83
CA PRO A 122 -12.10 18.28 8.23
C PRO A 122 -10.69 17.94 8.70
N SER A 123 -10.24 18.54 9.81
CA SER A 123 -8.87 18.40 10.33
C SER A 123 -8.45 16.94 10.61
N ILE A 124 -9.42 16.06 10.81
CA ILE A 124 -9.18 14.64 11.05
C ILE A 124 -8.57 13.94 9.81
N LEU A 125 -8.92 14.36 8.59
CA LEU A 125 -8.42 13.73 7.36
C LEU A 125 -6.91 13.96 7.17
N PRO A 126 -6.38 15.20 7.19
CA PRO A 126 -4.93 15.40 7.13
C PRO A 126 -4.20 14.76 8.32
N LEU A 127 -4.80 14.74 9.52
CA LEU A 127 -4.22 14.08 10.68
C LEU A 127 -4.04 12.57 10.45
N LEU A 128 -5.10 11.90 10.01
CA LEU A 128 -5.05 10.46 9.69
C LEU A 128 -4.08 10.17 8.53
N TRP A 129 -3.99 11.05 7.56
CA TRP A 129 -3.08 10.94 6.44
C TRP A 129 -1.61 10.96 6.90
N HIS A 130 -1.23 11.90 7.75
CA HIS A 130 0.11 11.95 8.34
C HIS A 130 0.38 10.73 9.23
N LEU A 131 -0.60 10.33 10.05
CA LEU A 131 -0.49 9.14 10.89
C LEU A 131 -0.26 7.89 10.03
N GLY A 132 -1.02 7.72 8.96
CA GLY A 132 -0.86 6.62 8.01
C GLY A 132 0.54 6.58 7.38
N ALA A 133 1.03 7.75 6.92
CA ALA A 133 2.37 7.86 6.37
C ALA A 133 3.47 7.52 7.40
N ILE A 134 3.34 8.00 8.64
CA ILE A 134 4.28 7.69 9.74
C ILE A 134 4.25 6.19 10.07
N MET A 135 3.08 5.59 10.18
CA MET A 135 2.95 4.14 10.42
C MET A 135 3.60 3.32 9.29
N THR A 136 3.41 3.72 8.04
CA THR A 136 4.05 3.10 6.87
C THR A 136 5.57 3.21 6.93
N CYS A 137 6.11 4.39 7.29
CA CYS A 137 7.54 4.59 7.48
C CYS A 137 8.08 3.70 8.60
N LEU A 138 7.45 3.70 9.78
CA LEU A 138 7.89 2.90 10.92
C LEU A 138 7.89 1.40 10.61
N GLY A 139 6.80 0.88 10.04
CA GLY A 139 6.69 -0.52 9.66
C GLY A 139 7.68 -0.91 8.57
N GLY A 140 7.82 -0.08 7.53
CA GLY A 140 8.71 -0.33 6.40
C GLY A 140 10.18 -0.23 6.75
N TYR A 141 10.61 0.79 7.49
CA TYR A 141 11.99 0.89 7.96
C TYR A 141 12.34 -0.20 8.95
N TRP A 142 11.42 -0.55 9.86
CA TRP A 142 11.63 -1.68 10.77
C TRP A 142 11.84 -2.98 10.02
N PHE A 143 10.97 -3.24 9.02
CA PHE A 143 11.15 -4.39 8.15
C PHE A 143 12.51 -4.35 7.44
N TRP A 144 12.87 -3.23 6.83
CA TRP A 144 14.07 -3.10 6.02
C TRP A 144 15.36 -3.31 6.80
N PHE A 145 15.52 -2.64 7.93
CA PHE A 145 16.78 -2.64 8.66
C PHE A 145 16.94 -3.79 9.64
N PHE A 146 15.84 -4.34 10.17
CA PHE A 146 15.91 -5.32 11.24
C PHE A 146 15.36 -6.70 10.86
N LEU A 147 14.23 -6.77 10.15
CA LEU A 147 13.56 -8.05 9.91
C LEU A 147 14.03 -8.73 8.64
N ARG A 148 14.33 -7.96 7.59
CA ARG A 148 14.83 -8.48 6.34
C ARG A 148 16.20 -9.15 6.48
N VAL A 149 17.06 -8.60 7.31
CA VAL A 149 18.39 -9.15 7.58
C VAL A 149 18.31 -10.46 8.36
N ASP A 150 17.37 -10.55 9.32
CA ASP A 150 17.18 -11.76 10.14
C ASP A 150 16.46 -12.90 9.41
N VAL A 151 15.68 -12.58 8.38
CA VAL A 151 14.81 -13.55 7.68
C VAL A 151 15.54 -14.29 6.58
N ALA A 152 16.55 -13.68 5.99
CA ALA A 152 17.27 -14.33 4.91
C ALA A 152 18.24 -15.36 5.48
N SER A 153 17.99 -16.64 5.23
CA SER A 153 18.94 -17.75 5.49
C SER A 153 20.33 -17.51 4.85
N GLU A 154 20.39 -16.54 3.94
CA GLU A 154 21.59 -16.10 3.24
C GLU A 154 22.16 -14.78 3.80
N ALA A 155 21.64 -14.26 4.92
CA ALA A 155 22.10 -13.03 5.59
C ALA A 155 22.44 -11.89 4.61
N ASN A 156 21.47 -11.50 3.76
CA ASN A 156 21.69 -10.41 2.81
C ASN A 156 21.83 -9.08 3.57
N PRO A 157 22.96 -8.38 3.41
CA PRO A 157 23.13 -7.09 4.06
C PRO A 157 22.11 -6.07 3.56
N TRP A 158 21.80 -5.06 4.39
CA TRP A 158 20.78 -4.05 4.12
C TRP A 158 20.97 -3.30 2.79
N TYR A 159 22.18 -3.20 2.29
CA TYR A 159 22.51 -2.54 1.02
C TYR A 159 22.34 -3.42 -0.22
N ARG A 160 22.13 -4.72 -0.07
CA ARG A 160 21.86 -5.62 -1.20
C ARG A 160 20.38 -5.59 -1.54
N VAL A 161 20.02 -4.83 -2.57
CA VAL A 161 18.65 -4.70 -3.06
C VAL A 161 18.37 -5.78 -4.10
N VAL A 162 17.29 -6.55 -3.91
CA VAL A 162 16.75 -7.46 -4.90
C VAL A 162 15.43 -6.92 -5.47
N ARG A 163 14.97 -7.45 -6.61
CA ARG A 163 13.76 -6.92 -7.28
C ARG A 163 12.52 -6.92 -6.39
N ALA A 164 12.34 -7.93 -5.56
CA ALA A 164 11.24 -8.02 -4.61
C ALA A 164 11.23 -6.88 -3.57
N ASP A 165 12.41 -6.37 -3.22
CA ASP A 165 12.54 -5.29 -2.24
C ASP A 165 12.13 -3.93 -2.78
N LEU A 166 12.19 -3.74 -4.11
CA LEU A 166 11.91 -2.44 -4.74
C LEU A 166 10.49 -1.94 -4.43
N PHE A 167 9.53 -2.87 -4.25
CA PHE A 167 8.18 -2.50 -3.85
C PHE A 167 8.16 -1.88 -2.44
N VAL A 168 8.74 -2.54 -1.46
CA VAL A 168 8.80 -2.03 -0.08
C VAL A 168 9.59 -0.74 -0.01
N LEU A 169 10.73 -0.67 -0.72
CA LEU A 169 11.53 0.56 -0.81
C LEU A 169 10.76 1.71 -1.45
N SER A 170 10.08 1.48 -2.58
CA SER A 170 9.31 2.54 -3.22
C SER A 170 8.17 3.05 -2.33
N LEU A 171 7.52 2.14 -1.57
CA LEU A 171 6.48 2.50 -0.63
C LEU A 171 7.02 3.37 0.53
N VAL A 172 8.14 2.96 1.14
CA VAL A 172 8.78 3.69 2.23
C VAL A 172 9.32 5.04 1.77
N VAL A 173 9.95 5.08 0.59
CA VAL A 173 10.43 6.32 -0.02
C VAL A 173 9.26 7.26 -0.30
N THR A 174 8.16 6.75 -0.87
CA THR A 174 6.95 7.55 -1.08
C THR A 174 6.44 8.15 0.22
N ALA A 175 6.25 7.33 1.26
CA ALA A 175 5.75 7.80 2.55
C ALA A 175 6.69 8.85 3.19
N THR A 176 8.00 8.66 3.10
CA THR A 176 9.00 9.61 3.61
C THR A 176 8.96 10.92 2.85
N LEU A 177 9.00 10.88 1.51
CA LEU A 177 8.97 12.08 0.68
C LEU A 177 7.67 12.87 0.84
N VAL A 178 6.55 12.19 1.03
CA VAL A 178 5.25 12.81 1.29
C VAL A 178 5.24 13.59 2.61
N LEU A 179 5.83 13.03 3.66
CA LEU A 179 5.97 13.74 4.95
C LEU A 179 6.87 14.97 4.81
N VAL A 180 7.99 14.84 4.09
CA VAL A 180 8.90 15.97 3.82
C VAL A 180 8.19 17.02 2.96
N TRP A 181 7.47 16.62 1.92
CA TRP A 181 6.70 17.51 1.08
C TRP A 181 5.65 18.29 1.87
N SER A 182 4.86 17.62 2.69
CA SER A 182 3.86 18.27 3.54
C SER A 182 4.50 19.26 4.53
N TYR A 183 5.69 18.92 5.06
CA TYR A 183 6.44 19.82 5.94
C TYR A 183 6.90 21.08 5.20
N LEU A 184 7.56 20.94 4.04
CA LEU A 184 8.05 22.04 3.23
C LEU A 184 6.93 22.98 2.81
N GLN A 185 5.79 22.41 2.39
CA GLN A 185 4.60 23.16 2.00
C GLN A 185 4.03 23.94 3.18
N ALA A 186 3.91 23.33 4.34
CA ALA A 186 3.37 23.98 5.54
C ALA A 186 4.31 25.03 6.15
N ALA A 187 5.61 24.96 5.86
CA ALA A 187 6.60 25.91 6.26
C ALA A 187 6.86 27.02 5.21
N ASP A 188 6.11 27.00 4.09
CA ASP A 188 6.25 27.92 2.94
C ASP A 188 7.71 27.99 2.41
N ILE A 189 8.39 26.83 2.41
CA ILE A 189 9.75 26.70 1.92
C ILE A 189 9.71 26.46 0.40
N SER A 190 10.48 27.26 -0.36
CA SER A 190 10.60 27.08 -1.81
C SER A 190 11.11 25.67 -2.18
N GLY A 191 10.61 25.12 -3.29
CA GLY A 191 11.03 23.81 -3.81
C GLY A 191 10.11 22.64 -3.45
N TRP A 192 9.04 22.85 -2.69
CA TRP A 192 8.07 21.78 -2.41
C TRP A 192 7.35 21.28 -3.68
N ASP A 193 7.18 22.14 -4.66
CA ASP A 193 6.65 21.82 -5.99
C ASP A 193 7.57 20.85 -6.75
N THR A 194 8.89 21.10 -6.75
CA THR A 194 9.87 20.21 -7.36
C THR A 194 9.90 18.85 -6.65
N LEU A 195 9.84 18.85 -5.32
CA LEU A 195 9.77 17.59 -4.54
C LEU A 195 8.50 16.81 -4.87
N PHE A 196 7.38 17.49 -5.08
CA PHE A 196 6.14 16.83 -5.52
C PHE A 196 6.33 16.12 -6.88
N LEU A 197 7.00 16.73 -7.83
CA LEU A 197 7.29 16.07 -9.12
C LEU A 197 8.17 14.83 -8.94
N VAL A 198 9.15 14.86 -8.03
CA VAL A 198 9.98 13.68 -7.73
C VAL A 198 9.16 12.55 -7.10
N LEU A 199 8.10 12.86 -6.36
CA LEU A 199 7.20 11.85 -5.79
C LEU A 199 6.50 10.98 -6.84
N PHE A 200 6.27 11.47 -8.04
CA PHE A 200 5.63 10.66 -9.09
C PHE A 200 6.42 9.41 -9.44
N ILE A 201 7.74 9.42 -9.30
CA ILE A 201 8.59 8.29 -9.65
C ILE A 201 8.31 7.08 -8.74
N PRO A 202 8.50 7.16 -7.41
CA PRO A 202 8.25 6.02 -6.53
C PRO A 202 6.78 5.64 -6.45
N VAL A 203 5.85 6.60 -6.52
CA VAL A 203 4.41 6.32 -6.53
C VAL A 203 4.02 5.53 -7.77
N SER A 204 4.42 5.97 -8.94
CA SER A 204 4.16 5.25 -10.19
C SER A 204 4.78 3.85 -10.17
N TYR A 205 6.03 3.73 -9.70
CA TYR A 205 6.70 2.44 -9.56
C TYR A 205 5.94 1.48 -8.65
N THR A 206 5.50 1.93 -7.47
CA THR A 206 4.73 1.11 -6.52
C THR A 206 3.48 0.51 -7.18
N HIS A 207 2.71 1.33 -7.90
CA HIS A 207 1.46 0.89 -8.51
C HIS A 207 1.67 0.01 -9.75
N LEU A 208 2.74 0.23 -10.51
CA LEU A 208 3.07 -0.59 -11.68
C LEU A 208 3.62 -1.97 -11.28
N THR A 209 4.33 -2.07 -10.17
CA THR A 209 5.00 -3.32 -9.75
C THR A 209 4.18 -4.16 -8.78
N LEU A 210 3.18 -3.58 -8.12
CA LEU A 210 2.30 -4.28 -7.18
C LEU A 210 1.72 -5.59 -7.76
N PRO A 211 1.21 -5.63 -9.00
CA PRO A 211 0.72 -6.87 -9.60
C PRO A 211 1.79 -7.93 -9.82
N THR A 212 3.05 -7.52 -10.09
CA THR A 212 4.13 -8.44 -10.43
C THR A 212 4.80 -9.07 -9.22
N ILE A 213 4.65 -8.48 -8.03
CA ILE A 213 5.27 -8.96 -6.78
C ILE A 213 4.41 -10.03 -6.11
N CYS A 214 3.09 -9.97 -6.27
CA CYS A 214 2.19 -11.03 -5.79
C CYS A 214 2.35 -12.37 -6.55
N SER A 215 3.31 -12.48 -7.41
CA SER A 215 3.49 -13.56 -8.38
C SER A 215 4.74 -14.42 -8.16
N VAL A 216 5.37 -14.33 -7.00
CA VAL A 216 6.48 -15.22 -6.60
C VAL A 216 5.97 -16.39 -5.80
#